data_819d11139402c0af055c0309622a0015
#
_entry.id   819d11139402c0af055c0309622a0015
#
_cell.length_a   1.000
_cell.length_b   1.000
_cell.length_c   1.000
_cell.angle_alpha   90.00
_cell.angle_beta   90.00
_cell.angle_gamma   90.00
#
_symmetry.space_group_name_H-M   'P 1'
#
loop_
_entity.id
_entity.type
_entity.pdbx_description
1 polymer ?
#
loop_
_entity_poly.entity_id
_entity_poly.type
_entity_poly.pdbx_seq_one_letter_code
_entity_poly.pdbx_strand_id
1 'polypeptide(L)'
;MVKVEVLGMILAGGQGSRLYPLTAKRAKPAVPFGAKYRIIDFVLNNFVNSGIYAIYVLTQYKAQSLTEHIQRYWRFGAFLEDHFILLVPAQMYRYEELGPVWYRGTADAIYQNLHLVHNHAPKAVAVFGGDHIFKMNIRHMVEYHYDTRADITIAAYPVPVAEATRFGVLQVDEEWRITEFQEKPKQPKSDLASM
;
A
#
# COMPACT_ATOMS: atom_id res chain seq x y z
N MET A 1 2.06 -16.22 -19.23
CA MET A 1 2.09 -15.17 -18.19
C MET A 1 3.49 -15.14 -17.60
N VAL A 2 4.09 -13.97 -17.51
CA VAL A 2 5.41 -13.79 -16.88
C VAL A 2 5.26 -13.98 -15.38
N LYS A 3 6.13 -14.81 -14.79
CA LYS A 3 6.11 -15.12 -13.36
C LYS A 3 6.80 -13.99 -12.59
N VAL A 4 6.04 -13.23 -11.85
CA VAL A 4 6.52 -12.14 -10.98
C VAL A 4 6.93 -12.73 -9.62
N GLU A 5 8.09 -12.38 -9.11
CA GLU A 5 8.52 -12.86 -7.78
C GLU A 5 7.75 -12.15 -6.64
N VAL A 6 7.72 -10.82 -6.68
CA VAL A 6 6.98 -10.00 -5.72
C VAL A 6 6.07 -9.05 -6.49
N LEU A 7 4.78 -9.08 -6.17
CA LEU A 7 3.79 -8.16 -6.74
C LEU A 7 3.54 -7.00 -5.78
N GLY A 8 3.71 -5.77 -6.25
CA GLY A 8 3.37 -4.57 -5.51
C GLY A 8 1.90 -4.22 -5.64
N MET A 9 1.22 -3.90 -4.53
CA MET A 9 -0.12 -3.34 -4.53
C MET A 9 -0.16 -2.08 -3.67
N ILE A 10 -0.41 -0.93 -4.29
CA ILE A 10 -0.44 0.38 -3.62
C ILE A 10 -1.89 0.85 -3.46
N LEU A 11 -2.31 1.11 -2.23
CA LEU A 11 -3.65 1.59 -1.90
C LEU A 11 -3.73 3.11 -2.03
N ALA A 12 -4.39 3.60 -3.06
CA ALA A 12 -4.47 5.02 -3.41
C ALA A 12 -5.91 5.57 -3.44
N GLY A 13 -6.84 4.94 -2.71
CA GLY A 13 -8.28 5.19 -2.77
C GLY A 13 -8.85 6.17 -1.73
N GLY A 14 -8.05 6.70 -0.80
CA GLY A 14 -8.53 7.53 0.30
C GLY A 14 -9.02 8.93 -0.12
N GLN A 15 -10.09 9.44 0.53
CA GLN A 15 -10.65 10.77 0.26
C GLN A 15 -9.71 11.93 0.62
N GLY A 16 -8.79 11.73 1.60
CA GLY A 16 -7.79 12.71 1.99
C GLY A 16 -8.35 14.00 2.59
N SER A 17 -9.50 13.96 3.28
CA SER A 17 -10.20 15.12 3.83
C SER A 17 -9.35 16.02 4.73
N ARG A 18 -8.39 15.43 5.46
CA ARG A 18 -7.46 16.17 6.36
C ARG A 18 -6.51 17.14 5.61
N LEU A 19 -6.32 16.96 4.31
CA LEU A 19 -5.46 17.83 3.49
C LEU A 19 -6.27 18.81 2.63
N TYR A 20 -7.54 19.01 2.94
CA TYR A 20 -8.32 20.07 2.27
C TYR A 20 -7.67 21.46 2.52
N PRO A 21 -7.54 22.36 1.50
CA PRO A 21 -8.11 22.27 0.16
C PRO A 21 -7.25 21.57 -0.90
N LEU A 22 -6.06 21.05 -0.56
CA LEU A 22 -5.14 20.42 -1.52
C LEU A 22 -5.79 19.19 -2.20
N THR A 23 -6.71 18.52 -1.51
CA THR A 23 -7.46 17.35 -2.01
C THR A 23 -8.82 17.70 -2.61
N ALA A 24 -9.13 18.99 -2.79
CA ALA A 24 -10.41 19.42 -3.36
C ALA A 24 -10.69 18.79 -4.75
N LYS A 25 -9.65 18.68 -5.59
CA LYS A 25 -9.76 18.19 -6.99
C LYS A 25 -8.89 16.96 -7.29
N ARG A 26 -8.24 16.34 -6.30
CA ARG A 26 -7.32 15.22 -6.48
C ARG A 26 -7.27 14.29 -5.29
N ALA A 27 -6.91 13.03 -5.50
CA ALA A 27 -6.63 12.08 -4.42
C ALA A 27 -5.39 12.51 -3.62
N LYS A 28 -5.31 12.12 -2.33
CA LYS A 28 -4.17 12.45 -1.45
C LYS A 28 -2.81 12.02 -2.05
N PRO A 29 -2.65 10.82 -2.64
CA PRO A 29 -1.41 10.42 -3.28
C PRO A 29 -0.96 11.34 -4.44
N ALA A 30 -1.89 12.05 -5.06
CA ALA A 30 -1.62 12.98 -6.17
C ALA A 30 -1.28 14.41 -5.71
N VAL A 31 -1.26 14.68 -4.41
CA VAL A 31 -0.90 16.01 -3.88
C VAL A 31 0.57 16.28 -4.17
N PRO A 32 0.91 17.46 -4.76
CA PRO A 32 2.30 17.88 -4.98
C PRO A 32 3.10 17.97 -3.68
N PHE A 33 4.34 17.53 -3.72
CA PHE A 33 5.27 17.57 -2.62
C PHE A 33 6.71 17.85 -3.14
N GLY A 34 7.46 18.74 -2.48
CA GLY A 34 8.84 19.01 -2.88
C GLY A 34 8.99 19.52 -4.32
N ALA A 35 8.15 20.48 -4.73
CA ALA A 35 8.09 21.13 -6.02
C ALA A 35 7.64 20.23 -7.19
N LYS A 36 8.40 19.22 -7.59
CA LYS A 36 8.13 18.40 -8.79
C LYS A 36 7.51 17.03 -8.51
N TYR A 37 7.58 16.55 -7.26
CA TYR A 37 7.08 15.25 -6.87
C TYR A 37 5.62 15.30 -6.44
N ARG A 38 5.01 14.12 -6.32
CA ARG A 38 3.76 13.88 -5.62
C ARG A 38 3.98 12.88 -4.51
N ILE A 39 3.06 12.79 -3.56
CA ILE A 39 3.19 11.86 -2.42
C ILE A 39 3.41 10.43 -2.89
N ILE A 40 2.71 9.98 -3.94
CA ILE A 40 2.85 8.64 -4.51
C ILE A 40 4.27 8.31 -4.98
N ASP A 41 5.04 9.31 -5.42
CA ASP A 41 6.39 9.09 -5.97
C ASP A 41 7.34 8.51 -4.92
N PHE A 42 7.16 8.82 -3.64
CA PHE A 42 7.97 8.27 -2.56
C PHE A 42 7.73 6.77 -2.38
N VAL A 43 6.48 6.34 -2.46
CA VAL A 43 6.12 4.92 -2.36
C VAL A 43 6.61 4.16 -3.59
N LEU A 44 6.36 4.68 -4.79
CA LEU A 44 6.82 4.08 -6.04
C LEU A 44 8.35 3.98 -6.09
N ASN A 45 9.08 5.01 -5.63
CA ASN A 45 10.54 4.95 -5.54
C ASN A 45 11.03 3.86 -4.58
N ASN A 46 10.35 3.64 -3.43
CA ASN A 46 10.71 2.55 -2.53
C ASN A 46 10.58 1.18 -3.21
N PHE A 47 9.51 0.95 -3.98
CA PHE A 47 9.32 -0.28 -4.75
C PHE A 47 10.42 -0.46 -5.81
N VAL A 48 10.59 0.54 -6.68
CA VAL A 48 11.54 0.47 -7.80
C VAL A 48 12.98 0.34 -7.30
N ASN A 49 13.37 1.10 -6.28
CA ASN A 49 14.71 1.00 -5.68
C ASN A 49 14.93 -0.35 -4.95
N SER A 50 13.87 -1.06 -4.61
CA SER A 50 13.92 -2.41 -4.03
C SER A 50 13.87 -3.51 -5.09
N GLY A 51 13.86 -3.15 -6.40
CA GLY A 51 13.80 -4.11 -7.50
C GLY A 51 12.43 -4.75 -7.69
N ILE A 52 11.36 -4.09 -7.24
CA ILE A 52 9.98 -4.54 -7.43
C ILE A 52 9.34 -3.63 -8.48
N TYR A 53 9.11 -4.17 -9.66
CA TYR A 53 8.68 -3.40 -10.83
C TYR A 53 7.26 -3.72 -11.30
N ALA A 54 6.68 -4.85 -10.87
CA ALA A 54 5.30 -5.23 -11.15
C ALA A 54 4.39 -4.62 -10.09
N ILE A 55 3.73 -3.50 -10.38
CA ILE A 55 3.02 -2.70 -9.38
C ILE A 55 1.62 -2.34 -9.87
N TYR A 56 0.61 -2.68 -9.06
CA TYR A 56 -0.75 -2.19 -9.22
C TYR A 56 -1.04 -1.05 -8.23
N VAL A 57 -1.63 0.03 -8.72
CA VAL A 57 -2.07 1.16 -7.89
C VAL A 57 -3.59 1.17 -7.86
N LEU A 58 -4.15 0.74 -6.74
CA LEU A 58 -5.61 0.64 -6.56
C LEU A 58 -6.21 2.01 -6.24
N THR A 59 -7.05 2.51 -7.12
CA THR A 59 -7.62 3.87 -7.03
C THR A 59 -9.13 3.85 -6.89
N GLN A 60 -9.70 4.86 -6.26
CA GLN A 60 -11.14 4.99 -6.08
C GLN A 60 -11.62 6.43 -6.33
N TYR A 61 -11.19 7.39 -5.52
CA TYR A 61 -11.64 8.77 -5.59
C TYR A 61 -10.66 9.65 -6.39
N LYS A 62 -11.20 10.56 -7.22
CA LYS A 62 -10.45 11.66 -7.88
C LYS A 62 -9.13 11.19 -8.50
N ALA A 63 -9.16 10.02 -9.15
CA ALA A 63 -7.96 9.34 -9.65
C ALA A 63 -7.33 10.01 -10.87
N GLN A 64 -8.06 10.87 -11.61
CA GLN A 64 -7.62 11.41 -12.90
C GLN A 64 -6.21 12.02 -12.83
N SER A 65 -5.98 12.95 -11.90
CA SER A 65 -4.68 13.62 -11.82
C SER A 65 -3.55 12.69 -11.35
N LEU A 66 -3.87 11.60 -10.64
CA LEU A 66 -2.93 10.54 -10.30
C LEU A 66 -2.58 9.70 -11.53
N THR A 67 -3.61 9.34 -12.31
CA THR A 67 -3.46 8.60 -13.57
C THR A 67 -2.55 9.33 -14.54
N GLU A 68 -2.83 10.62 -14.80
CA GLU A 68 -2.01 11.45 -15.67
C GLU A 68 -0.55 11.53 -15.21
N HIS A 69 -0.32 11.65 -13.89
CA HIS A 69 1.01 11.72 -13.33
C HIS A 69 1.78 10.40 -13.54
N ILE A 70 1.19 9.28 -13.17
CA ILE A 70 1.82 7.97 -13.32
C ILE A 70 2.09 7.67 -14.79
N GLN A 71 1.12 7.87 -15.66
CA GLN A 71 1.29 7.65 -17.10
C GLN A 71 2.36 8.54 -17.73
N ARG A 72 2.60 9.73 -17.20
CA ARG A 72 3.58 10.67 -17.74
C ARG A 72 5.00 10.40 -17.25
N TYR A 73 5.16 10.05 -15.96
CA TYR A 73 6.47 10.06 -15.30
C TYR A 73 6.96 8.68 -14.89
N TRP A 74 6.08 7.67 -14.83
CA TRP A 74 6.39 6.33 -14.38
C TRP A 74 6.18 5.31 -15.51
N ARG A 75 7.09 5.33 -16.48
CA ARG A 75 7.06 4.41 -17.62
C ARG A 75 8.29 3.53 -17.62
N PHE A 76 8.09 2.23 -17.66
CA PHE A 76 9.14 1.28 -17.97
C PHE A 76 9.18 1.04 -19.49
N GLY A 77 10.30 0.50 -19.99
CA GLY A 77 10.42 0.17 -21.41
C GLY A 77 9.39 -0.87 -21.85
N ALA A 78 8.83 -0.72 -23.04
CA ALA A 78 7.74 -1.54 -23.56
C ALA A 78 8.10 -3.03 -23.77
N PHE A 79 9.38 -3.39 -23.68
CA PHE A 79 9.86 -4.76 -23.90
C PHE A 79 9.94 -5.61 -22.61
N LEU A 80 9.64 -5.04 -21.45
CA LEU A 80 9.73 -5.72 -20.16
C LEU A 80 8.31 -6.02 -19.67
N GLU A 81 7.82 -7.21 -19.96
CA GLU A 81 6.43 -7.62 -19.61
C GLU A 81 6.17 -7.72 -18.10
N ASP A 82 7.23 -7.90 -17.30
CA ASP A 82 7.20 -7.98 -15.85
C ASP A 82 7.45 -6.64 -15.13
N HIS A 83 7.65 -5.56 -15.93
CA HIS A 83 7.89 -4.21 -15.41
C HIS A 83 6.74 -3.28 -15.78
N PHE A 84 5.84 -3.05 -14.85
CA PHE A 84 4.69 -2.18 -15.09
C PHE A 84 4.26 -1.45 -13.81
N ILE A 85 3.66 -0.27 -13.98
CA ILE A 85 2.88 0.42 -12.97
C ILE A 85 1.51 0.71 -13.57
N LEU A 86 0.52 -0.07 -13.15
CA LEU A 86 -0.84 0.00 -13.68
C LEU A 86 -1.82 0.50 -12.62
N LEU A 87 -2.62 1.48 -13.01
CA LEU A 87 -3.72 1.94 -12.17
C LEU A 87 -4.93 1.03 -12.37
N VAL A 88 -5.49 0.61 -11.25
CA VAL A 88 -6.69 -0.21 -11.20
C VAL A 88 -7.78 0.60 -10.49
N PRO A 89 -8.71 1.19 -11.25
CA PRO A 89 -9.86 1.85 -10.64
C PRO A 89 -10.79 0.83 -10.00
N ALA A 90 -11.48 1.25 -8.93
CA ALA A 90 -12.54 0.44 -8.34
C ALA A 90 -13.57 0.10 -9.43
N GLN A 91 -13.88 -1.17 -9.58
CA GLN A 91 -14.82 -1.66 -10.57
C GLN A 91 -16.07 -2.18 -9.88
N MET A 92 -17.24 -1.91 -10.48
CA MET A 92 -18.51 -2.35 -9.94
C MET A 92 -18.88 -3.74 -10.45
N TYR A 93 -18.02 -4.73 -10.27
CA TYR A 93 -18.25 -6.10 -10.76
C TYR A 93 -19.47 -6.79 -10.14
N ARG A 94 -19.90 -6.34 -8.97
CA ARG A 94 -21.00 -6.94 -8.22
C ARG A 94 -22.23 -6.02 -8.17
N TYR A 95 -22.37 -5.15 -9.16
CA TYR A 95 -23.48 -4.20 -9.23
C TYR A 95 -24.86 -4.90 -9.21
N GLU A 96 -24.98 -6.03 -9.88
CA GLU A 96 -26.24 -6.80 -9.95
C GLU A 96 -26.62 -7.45 -8.62
N GLU A 97 -25.61 -7.82 -7.79
CA GLU A 97 -25.86 -8.50 -6.50
C GLU A 97 -25.97 -7.55 -5.31
N LEU A 98 -25.19 -6.46 -5.29
CA LEU A 98 -25.00 -5.62 -4.10
C LEU A 98 -25.23 -4.12 -4.33
N GLY A 99 -25.58 -3.71 -5.57
CA GLY A 99 -25.62 -2.30 -5.97
C GLY A 99 -24.23 -1.67 -6.14
N PRO A 100 -24.11 -0.33 -6.32
CA PRO A 100 -22.85 0.35 -6.56
C PRO A 100 -21.97 0.31 -5.31
N VAL A 101 -21.10 -0.68 -5.23
CA VAL A 101 -20.22 -0.89 -4.06
C VAL A 101 -18.80 -0.43 -4.38
N TRP A 102 -18.42 0.70 -3.83
CA TRP A 102 -17.04 1.12 -3.72
C TRP A 102 -16.27 0.23 -2.72
N TYR A 103 -14.94 0.29 -2.74
CA TYR A 103 -14.15 -0.41 -1.70
C TYR A 103 -14.62 0.02 -0.31
N ARG A 104 -15.04 -0.93 0.51
CA ARG A 104 -15.47 -0.71 1.90
C ARG A 104 -14.31 -0.39 2.84
N GLY A 105 -13.07 -0.68 2.41
CA GLY A 105 -11.86 -0.44 3.16
C GLY A 105 -10.63 -0.94 2.40
N THR A 106 -9.48 -0.86 3.03
CA THR A 106 -8.19 -1.25 2.43
C THR A 106 -8.12 -2.75 2.13
N ALA A 107 -8.58 -3.58 3.05
CA ALA A 107 -8.62 -5.03 2.85
C ALA A 107 -9.59 -5.43 1.73
N ASP A 108 -10.76 -4.78 1.65
CA ASP A 108 -11.72 -5.02 0.59
C ASP A 108 -11.17 -4.63 -0.79
N ALA A 109 -10.37 -3.56 -0.87
CA ALA A 109 -9.70 -3.18 -2.10
C ALA A 109 -8.75 -4.28 -2.61
N ILE A 110 -8.01 -4.93 -1.73
CA ILE A 110 -7.18 -6.08 -2.09
C ILE A 110 -8.05 -7.27 -2.49
N TYR A 111 -9.06 -7.58 -1.69
CA TYR A 111 -9.94 -8.74 -1.91
C TYR A 111 -10.64 -8.68 -3.28
N GLN A 112 -11.20 -7.54 -3.66
CA GLN A 112 -11.84 -7.36 -4.95
C GLN A 112 -10.86 -7.49 -6.14
N ASN A 113 -9.55 -7.32 -5.90
CA ASN A 113 -8.50 -7.40 -6.90
C ASN A 113 -7.61 -8.66 -6.77
N LEU A 114 -8.03 -9.70 -6.03
CA LEU A 114 -7.30 -10.96 -5.91
C LEU A 114 -7.04 -11.65 -7.26
N HIS A 115 -7.91 -11.43 -8.25
CA HIS A 115 -7.71 -11.95 -9.59
C HIS A 115 -6.38 -11.47 -10.22
N LEU A 116 -5.92 -10.25 -9.90
CA LEU A 116 -4.62 -9.74 -10.35
C LEU A 116 -3.45 -10.53 -9.72
N VAL A 117 -3.60 -10.91 -8.45
CA VAL A 117 -2.62 -11.76 -7.77
C VAL A 117 -2.60 -13.15 -8.38
N HIS A 118 -3.76 -13.76 -8.60
CA HIS A 118 -3.86 -15.09 -9.21
C HIS A 118 -3.28 -15.13 -10.63
N ASN A 119 -3.46 -14.07 -11.41
CA ASN A 119 -2.93 -13.99 -12.77
C ASN A 119 -1.41 -14.02 -12.83
N HIS A 120 -0.71 -13.46 -11.84
CA HIS A 120 0.76 -13.43 -11.79
C HIS A 120 1.35 -14.57 -10.96
N ALA A 121 0.55 -15.16 -10.05
CA ALA A 121 0.98 -16.18 -9.10
C ALA A 121 2.33 -15.85 -8.42
N PRO A 122 2.48 -14.64 -7.83
CA PRO A 122 3.74 -14.21 -7.21
C PRO A 122 4.03 -15.05 -5.97
N LYS A 123 5.30 -15.08 -5.54
CA LYS A 123 5.69 -15.71 -4.28
C LYS A 123 5.23 -14.89 -3.07
N ALA A 124 5.22 -13.56 -3.21
CA ALA A 124 4.74 -12.64 -2.18
C ALA A 124 4.02 -11.44 -2.80
N VAL A 125 3.15 -10.81 -2.00
CA VAL A 125 2.47 -9.56 -2.35
C VAL A 125 2.87 -8.49 -1.35
N ALA A 126 3.48 -7.40 -1.82
CA ALA A 126 3.85 -6.26 -1.00
C ALA A 126 2.76 -5.18 -1.06
N VAL A 127 2.04 -4.96 0.05
CA VAL A 127 0.92 -4.02 0.13
C VAL A 127 1.31 -2.77 0.90
N PHE A 128 1.19 -1.59 0.28
CA PHE A 128 1.52 -0.31 0.91
C PHE A 128 0.45 0.76 0.69
N GLY A 129 0.31 1.67 1.65
CA GLY A 129 -0.48 2.88 1.47
C GLY A 129 0.21 3.87 0.54
N GLY A 130 -0.50 4.44 -0.43
CA GLY A 130 0.02 5.42 -1.38
C GLY A 130 0.07 6.86 -0.85
N ASP A 131 -0.25 7.07 0.41
CA ASP A 131 -0.42 8.40 1.03
C ASP A 131 0.60 8.71 2.15
N HIS A 132 1.64 7.90 2.25
CA HIS A 132 2.72 8.07 3.22
C HIS A 132 4.03 8.49 2.54
N ILE A 133 4.81 9.33 3.22
CA ILE A 133 6.15 9.73 2.80
C ILE A 133 7.13 9.06 3.76
N PHE A 134 7.86 8.06 3.25
CA PHE A 134 8.86 7.32 4.01
C PHE A 134 9.95 6.82 3.06
N LYS A 135 11.09 6.45 3.62
CA LYS A 135 12.19 5.82 2.90
C LYS A 135 12.42 4.42 3.47
N MET A 136 12.27 3.41 2.63
CA MET A 136 12.39 2.01 3.03
C MET A 136 12.97 1.18 1.88
N ASN A 137 13.83 0.23 2.21
CA ASN A 137 14.20 -0.85 1.30
C ASN A 137 13.22 -2.02 1.52
N ILE A 138 12.25 -2.14 0.63
CA ILE A 138 11.23 -3.21 0.73
C ILE A 138 11.85 -4.60 0.53
N ARG A 139 12.99 -4.70 -0.16
CA ARG A 139 13.70 -5.98 -0.34
C ARG A 139 14.08 -6.62 0.99
N HIS A 140 14.57 -5.84 1.96
CA HIS A 140 14.90 -6.37 3.29
C HIS A 140 13.66 -6.96 3.99
N MET A 141 12.51 -6.33 3.83
CA MET A 141 11.26 -6.86 4.38
C MET A 141 10.85 -8.17 3.69
N VAL A 142 11.04 -8.28 2.38
CA VAL A 142 10.75 -9.50 1.61
C VAL A 142 11.73 -10.62 1.98
N GLU A 143 13.01 -10.32 2.12
CA GLU A 143 14.03 -11.29 2.57
C GLU A 143 13.68 -11.81 3.97
N TYR A 144 13.39 -10.91 4.91
CA TYR A 144 12.96 -11.29 6.26
C TYR A 144 11.70 -12.16 6.25
N HIS A 145 10.71 -11.84 5.40
CA HIS A 145 9.50 -12.63 5.24
C HIS A 145 9.79 -14.07 4.82
N TYR A 146 10.72 -14.28 3.88
CA TYR A 146 11.11 -15.61 3.44
C TYR A 146 11.95 -16.35 4.47
N ASP A 147 12.89 -15.67 5.11
CA ASP A 147 13.78 -16.27 6.12
C ASP A 147 13.00 -16.77 7.34
N THR A 148 12.01 -15.99 7.77
CA THR A 148 11.14 -16.36 8.90
C THR A 148 10.01 -17.30 8.50
N ARG A 149 9.80 -17.55 7.19
CA ARG A 149 8.67 -18.33 6.65
C ARG A 149 7.33 -17.84 7.18
N ALA A 150 7.18 -16.54 7.35
CA ALA A 150 5.97 -15.93 7.85
C ALA A 150 4.87 -15.94 6.79
N ASP A 151 3.61 -16.09 7.18
CA ASP A 151 2.47 -15.90 6.29
C ASP A 151 2.20 -14.42 6.02
N ILE A 152 2.45 -13.57 7.04
CA ILE A 152 2.30 -12.11 6.96
C ILE A 152 3.48 -11.45 7.69
N THR A 153 4.07 -10.43 7.06
CA THR A 153 5.10 -9.57 7.68
C THR A 153 4.61 -8.12 7.66
N ILE A 154 4.64 -7.45 8.80
CA ILE A 154 4.15 -6.07 8.94
C ILE A 154 5.32 -5.16 9.28
N ALA A 155 5.51 -4.10 8.47
CA ALA A 155 6.44 -3.03 8.80
C ALA A 155 5.84 -2.17 9.93
N ALA A 156 6.49 -2.16 11.07
CA ALA A 156 6.11 -1.37 12.24
C ALA A 156 7.30 -0.55 12.74
N TYR A 157 7.03 0.48 13.51
CA TYR A 157 8.04 1.24 14.22
C TYR A 157 7.54 1.60 15.62
N PRO A 158 8.43 1.72 16.62
CA PRO A 158 8.04 2.07 17.96
C PRO A 158 7.50 3.49 18.03
N VAL A 159 6.43 3.68 18.81
CA VAL A 159 5.85 4.99 19.10
C VAL A 159 5.68 5.18 20.60
N PRO A 160 5.75 6.41 21.13
CA PRO A 160 5.44 6.69 22.52
C PRO A 160 4.03 6.22 22.87
N VAL A 161 3.84 5.63 24.05
CA VAL A 161 2.53 5.13 24.53
C VAL A 161 1.43 6.19 24.43
N ALA A 162 1.77 7.46 24.70
CA ALA A 162 0.83 8.57 24.58
C ALA A 162 0.28 8.78 23.16
N GLU A 163 1.00 8.33 22.14
CA GLU A 163 0.58 8.44 20.73
C GLU A 163 -0.14 7.19 20.21
N ALA A 164 -0.05 6.09 20.91
CA ALA A 164 -0.61 4.78 20.52
C ALA A 164 -2.11 4.83 20.21
N THR A 165 -2.84 5.73 20.84
CA THR A 165 -4.29 5.96 20.62
C THR A 165 -4.63 6.36 19.18
N ARG A 166 -3.64 6.76 18.38
CA ARG A 166 -3.82 7.19 16.98
C ARG A 166 -3.56 6.09 15.96
N PHE A 167 -2.95 4.99 16.40
CA PHE A 167 -2.42 3.93 15.53
C PHE A 167 -3.04 2.57 15.83
N GLY A 168 -2.94 1.65 14.88
CA GLY A 168 -3.02 0.24 15.16
C GLY A 168 -1.74 -0.19 15.88
N VAL A 169 -1.87 -0.79 17.04
CA VAL A 169 -0.75 -1.21 17.90
C VAL A 169 -0.61 -2.72 17.82
N LEU A 170 0.62 -3.16 17.57
CA LEU A 170 1.00 -4.57 17.57
C LEU A 170 1.66 -4.91 18.89
N GLN A 171 1.32 -6.07 19.44
CA GLN A 171 2.08 -6.73 20.49
C GLN A 171 2.88 -7.85 19.86
N VAL A 172 4.16 -7.98 20.22
CA VAL A 172 5.06 -9.01 19.70
C VAL A 172 5.72 -9.78 20.86
N ASP A 173 6.13 -11.01 20.60
CA ASP A 173 6.96 -11.80 21.50
C ASP A 173 8.47 -11.53 21.28
N GLU A 174 9.32 -12.28 21.98
CA GLU A 174 10.79 -12.16 21.90
C GLU A 174 11.34 -12.53 20.51
N GLU A 175 10.61 -13.34 19.74
CA GLU A 175 10.91 -13.72 18.36
C GLU A 175 10.29 -12.81 17.31
N TRP A 176 9.72 -11.67 17.73
CA TRP A 176 9.02 -10.70 16.86
C TRP A 176 7.77 -11.25 16.17
N ARG A 177 7.14 -12.27 16.73
CA ARG A 177 5.85 -12.76 16.25
C ARG A 177 4.74 -11.91 16.82
N ILE A 178 3.79 -11.54 15.96
CA ILE A 178 2.64 -10.75 16.37
C ILE A 178 1.69 -11.64 17.20
N THR A 179 1.49 -11.27 18.46
CA THR A 179 0.62 -11.98 19.40
C THR A 179 -0.73 -11.32 19.57
N GLU A 180 -0.82 -9.99 19.39
CA GLU A 180 -2.07 -9.24 19.47
C GLU A 180 -2.03 -8.00 18.56
N PHE A 181 -3.22 -7.57 18.11
CA PHE A 181 -3.42 -6.31 17.40
C PHE A 181 -4.54 -5.52 18.08
N GLN A 182 -4.32 -4.25 18.31
CA GLN A 182 -5.30 -3.33 18.91
C GLN A 182 -5.47 -2.08 18.02
N GLU A 183 -6.65 -1.86 17.48
CA GLU A 183 -6.94 -0.67 16.68
C GLU A 183 -7.23 0.51 17.58
N LYS A 184 -6.36 1.52 17.56
CA LYS A 184 -6.50 2.80 18.31
C LYS A 184 -6.91 2.60 19.79
N PRO A 185 -6.16 1.80 20.56
CA PRO A 185 -6.53 1.49 21.94
C PRO A 185 -6.48 2.75 22.81
N LYS A 186 -7.47 2.91 23.68
CA LYS A 186 -7.45 4.00 24.69
C LYS A 186 -6.31 3.82 25.70
N GLN A 187 -6.01 2.58 26.02
CA GLN A 187 -4.89 2.18 26.87
C GLN A 187 -4.25 0.93 26.25
N PRO A 188 -3.04 1.02 25.70
CA PRO A 188 -2.29 -0.14 25.20
C PRO A 188 -2.01 -1.13 26.32
N LYS A 189 -2.12 -2.42 26.06
CA LYS A 189 -1.98 -3.47 27.09
C LYS A 189 -0.54 -3.75 27.52
N SER A 190 0.47 -3.35 26.74
CA SER A 190 1.87 -3.58 27.11
C SER A 190 2.82 -2.51 26.56
N ASP A 191 3.95 -2.35 27.24
CA ASP A 191 5.05 -1.44 26.85
C ASP A 191 6.05 -2.09 25.90
N LEU A 192 5.90 -3.36 25.52
CA LEU A 192 6.84 -4.11 24.68
C LEU A 192 6.91 -3.62 23.21
N ALA A 193 5.99 -2.74 22.81
CA ALA A 193 6.06 -2.07 21.50
C ALA A 193 7.02 -0.86 21.49
N SER A 194 7.76 -0.60 22.56
CA SER A 194 8.62 0.56 22.75
C SER A 194 10.13 0.23 22.80
N MET A 195 10.54 -0.94 22.30
CA MET A 195 11.97 -1.23 22.10
C MET A 195 12.37 -1.18 20.64
#